data_008b96d0a614d115a80d11213f8d47b0
#
_entry.id   008b96d0a614d115a80d11213f8d47b0
#
_cell.length_a   1.000
_cell.length_b   1.000
_cell.length_c   1.000
_cell.angle_alpha   90.00
_cell.angle_beta   90.00
_cell.angle_gamma   90.00
#
_symmetry.space_group_name_H-M   'P 1'
#
loop_
_entity.id
_entity.type
_entity.pdbx_description
1 polymer ?
#
loop_
_entity_poly.entity_id
_entity_poly.type
_entity_poly.pdbx_seq_one_letter_code
_entity_poly.pdbx_strand_id
1 'polypeptide(L)'
;LLLGWAWIDPKAAVSGGPVITGLFANFLIVVIFFLQGWRLRPARMFEVWADGYTLWITQIAIIATPVALVLSGWAVGVISEEKLSPFLLLACLPTTISSCVVYARGAGGDGDYALGHATLSNLLAPFLVPLAWFFLIRPSGPAHFPMTSALMEVVPNMLLLVGLPCFFGWWFRKAVTPKPKPLAEWLAGNLPLVGIALLAYFSLGQALILHGREQCRAEAVELLLPLGGGFLLLSFFSWFLSGLIRRDRGGRVATFFCLSQKSLALGIPMVHLLVGSNDAELFKWVFPVILLHVIQLVGGALIMLLLRR
;
A
#
# COMPACT_ATOMS: atom_id res chain seq x y z
N LEU A 1 -16.89 -2.14 0.17
CA LEU A 1 -16.55 -1.17 1.22
C LEU A 1 -17.55 0.00 1.28
N LEU A 2 -17.90 0.67 0.16
CA LEU A 2 -18.89 1.76 0.15
C LEU A 2 -20.28 1.30 0.59
N LEU A 3 -20.72 0.10 0.20
CA LEU A 3 -21.97 -0.51 0.70
C LEU A 3 -21.80 -1.00 2.14
N GLY A 4 -20.61 -1.46 2.54
CA GLY A 4 -20.28 -1.85 3.91
C GLY A 4 -20.29 -0.68 4.90
N TRP A 5 -20.10 0.55 4.45
CA TRP A 5 -20.13 1.72 5.32
C TRP A 5 -21.48 1.92 6.06
N ALA A 6 -22.59 1.58 5.40
CA ALA A 6 -23.91 1.62 6.04
C ALA A 6 -24.10 0.53 7.12
N TRP A 7 -23.30 -0.55 7.06
CA TRP A 7 -23.40 -1.76 7.89
C TRP A 7 -22.32 -1.88 8.96
N ILE A 8 -21.34 -0.96 8.98
CA ILE A 8 -20.31 -0.95 10.03
C ILE A 8 -20.98 -0.53 11.34
N ASP A 9 -20.96 -1.44 12.32
CA ASP A 9 -21.20 -1.09 13.72
C ASP A 9 -19.89 -0.56 14.31
N PRO A 10 -19.76 0.76 14.54
CA PRO A 10 -18.52 1.33 15.04
C PRO A 10 -18.15 0.78 16.42
N LYS A 11 -19.14 0.47 17.27
CA LYS A 11 -18.92 -0.07 18.62
C LYS A 11 -18.35 -1.49 18.57
N ALA A 12 -18.82 -2.31 17.62
CA ALA A 12 -18.27 -3.65 17.41
C ALA A 12 -16.85 -3.62 16.85
N ALA A 13 -16.54 -2.65 15.99
CA ALA A 13 -15.20 -2.50 15.41
C ALA A 13 -14.13 -2.12 16.45
N VAL A 14 -14.51 -1.47 17.58
CA VAL A 14 -13.59 -1.01 18.63
C VAL A 14 -13.88 -1.72 19.98
N SER A 15 -14.68 -2.78 19.97
CA SER A 15 -14.97 -3.56 21.18
C SER A 15 -13.67 -4.14 21.78
N GLY A 16 -13.36 -3.78 23.02
CA GLY A 16 -12.12 -4.15 23.70
C GLY A 16 -11.11 -3.00 23.86
N GLY A 17 -11.39 -1.82 23.31
CA GLY A 17 -10.59 -0.62 23.46
C GLY A 17 -9.37 -0.53 22.54
N PRO A 18 -8.68 0.63 22.52
CA PRO A 18 -7.60 0.93 21.57
C PRO A 18 -6.40 -0.02 21.66
N VAL A 19 -6.07 -0.50 22.87
CA VAL A 19 -4.94 -1.42 23.09
C VAL A 19 -5.18 -2.78 22.47
N ILE A 20 -6.38 -3.35 22.66
CA ILE A 20 -6.72 -4.66 22.09
C ILE A 20 -6.85 -4.54 20.57
N THR A 21 -7.43 -3.45 20.08
CA THR A 21 -7.53 -3.17 18.64
C THR A 21 -6.13 -3.03 18.03
N GLY A 22 -5.20 -2.34 18.70
CA GLY A 22 -3.81 -2.19 18.25
C GLY A 22 -3.03 -3.51 18.25
N LEU A 23 -3.16 -4.33 19.30
CA LEU A 23 -2.53 -5.66 19.35
C LEU A 23 -3.07 -6.59 18.25
N PHE A 24 -4.38 -6.55 18.02
CA PHE A 24 -5.00 -7.34 16.97
C PHE A 24 -4.60 -6.86 15.57
N ALA A 25 -4.49 -5.55 15.35
CA ALA A 25 -3.98 -4.97 14.11
C ALA A 25 -2.53 -5.43 13.85
N ASN A 26 -1.64 -5.36 14.86
CA ASN A 26 -0.27 -5.85 14.73
C ASN A 26 -0.21 -7.35 14.44
N PHE A 27 -1.06 -8.14 15.07
CA PHE A 27 -1.18 -9.58 14.79
C PHE A 27 -1.60 -9.82 13.33
N LEU A 28 -2.60 -9.10 12.83
CA LEU A 28 -3.02 -9.20 11.43
C LEU A 28 -1.90 -8.83 10.47
N ILE A 29 -1.12 -7.77 10.78
CA ILE A 29 0.03 -7.35 9.98
C ILE A 29 1.07 -8.47 9.92
N VAL A 30 1.43 -9.06 11.06
CA VAL A 30 2.38 -10.18 11.14
C VAL A 30 1.89 -11.37 10.29
N VAL A 31 0.61 -11.74 10.41
CA VAL A 31 0.02 -12.84 9.62
C VAL A 31 0.04 -12.52 8.12
N ILE A 32 -0.35 -11.30 7.73
CA ILE A 32 -0.33 -10.86 6.33
C ILE A 32 1.08 -11.02 5.76
N PHE A 33 2.11 -10.49 6.43
CA PHE A 33 3.47 -10.53 5.92
C PHE A 33 4.12 -11.90 6.00
N PHE A 34 3.80 -12.72 7.00
CA PHE A 34 4.19 -14.14 7.03
C PHE A 34 3.65 -14.88 5.80
N LEU A 35 2.37 -14.73 5.48
CA LEU A 35 1.76 -15.37 4.31
C LEU A 35 2.28 -14.81 2.98
N GLN A 36 2.62 -13.53 2.93
CA GLN A 36 3.30 -12.94 1.77
C GLN A 36 4.70 -13.56 1.60
N GLY A 37 5.48 -13.68 2.68
CA GLY A 37 6.76 -14.38 2.68
C GLY A 37 6.66 -15.83 2.21
N TRP A 38 5.63 -16.56 2.67
CA TRP A 38 5.33 -17.91 2.20
C TRP A 38 5.17 -18.00 0.68
N ARG A 39 4.62 -16.98 0.04
CA ARG A 39 4.40 -16.93 -1.42
C ARG A 39 5.64 -16.55 -2.21
N LEU A 40 6.72 -16.07 -1.57
CA LEU A 40 7.92 -15.67 -2.26
C LEU A 40 8.56 -16.85 -3.01
N ARG A 41 8.96 -16.59 -4.26
CA ARG A 41 9.68 -17.53 -5.12
C ARG A 41 11.03 -16.92 -5.51
N PRO A 42 12.08 -17.06 -4.66
CA PRO A 42 13.34 -16.35 -4.85
C PRO A 42 13.97 -16.53 -6.22
N ALA A 43 13.92 -17.75 -6.78
CA ALA A 43 14.50 -18.02 -8.10
C ALA A 43 13.92 -17.08 -9.18
N ARG A 44 12.58 -16.92 -9.22
CA ARG A 44 11.92 -16.00 -10.15
C ARG A 44 12.21 -14.53 -9.85
N MET A 45 12.31 -14.19 -8.56
CA MET A 45 12.66 -12.82 -8.14
C MET A 45 14.07 -12.46 -8.58
N PHE A 46 15.05 -13.37 -8.43
CA PHE A 46 16.42 -13.13 -8.89
C PHE A 46 16.51 -12.96 -10.40
N GLU A 47 15.72 -13.67 -11.20
CA GLU A 47 15.61 -13.45 -12.65
C GLU A 47 15.17 -12.03 -12.98
N VAL A 48 14.12 -11.52 -12.28
CA VAL A 48 13.64 -10.14 -12.45
C VAL A 48 14.66 -9.12 -11.97
N TRP A 49 15.36 -9.40 -10.87
CA TRP A 49 16.33 -8.49 -10.27
C TRP A 49 17.68 -8.47 -11.04
N ALA A 50 17.94 -9.48 -11.86
CA ALA A 50 19.13 -9.51 -12.71
C ALA A 50 19.11 -8.40 -13.80
N ASP A 51 17.92 -7.96 -14.24
CA ASP A 51 17.78 -6.77 -15.09
C ASP A 51 17.81 -5.49 -14.25
N GLY A 52 19.01 -5.13 -13.79
CA GLY A 52 19.21 -4.02 -12.85
C GLY A 52 18.71 -2.67 -13.39
N TYR A 53 18.77 -2.43 -14.69
CA TYR A 53 18.30 -1.17 -15.28
C TYR A 53 16.78 -1.03 -15.15
N THR A 54 16.01 -1.98 -15.65
CA THR A 54 14.54 -1.94 -15.57
C THR A 54 14.06 -2.04 -14.13
N LEU A 55 14.80 -2.77 -13.27
CA LEU A 55 14.50 -2.87 -11.86
C LEU A 55 14.52 -1.50 -11.19
N TRP A 56 15.65 -0.79 -11.23
CA TRP A 56 15.80 0.47 -10.51
C TRP A 56 14.95 1.59 -11.09
N ILE A 57 14.83 1.68 -12.41
CA ILE A 57 13.97 2.69 -13.03
C ILE A 57 12.50 2.49 -12.66
N THR A 58 12.05 1.23 -12.55
CA THR A 58 10.69 0.92 -12.08
C THR A 58 10.52 1.28 -10.61
N GLN A 59 11.49 0.97 -9.73
CA GLN A 59 11.42 1.34 -8.30
C GLN A 59 11.39 2.86 -8.11
N ILE A 60 12.21 3.60 -8.85
CA ILE A 60 12.21 5.07 -8.84
C ILE A 60 10.86 5.59 -9.33
N ALA A 61 10.33 5.06 -10.43
CA ALA A 61 9.06 5.50 -11.00
C ALA A 61 7.85 5.21 -10.07
N ILE A 62 7.87 4.11 -9.29
CA ILE A 62 6.84 3.79 -8.28
C ILE A 62 6.67 4.95 -7.28
N ILE A 63 7.74 5.64 -6.92
CA ILE A 63 7.71 6.74 -5.95
C ILE A 63 7.67 8.10 -6.66
N ALA A 64 8.55 8.33 -7.62
CA ALA A 64 8.73 9.64 -8.24
C ALA A 64 7.48 10.10 -9.02
N THR A 65 6.80 9.20 -9.74
CA THR A 65 5.62 9.56 -10.53
C THR A 65 4.47 10.08 -9.67
N PRO A 66 3.99 9.36 -8.63
CA PRO A 66 2.91 9.89 -7.79
C PRO A 66 3.35 11.10 -6.96
N VAL A 67 4.61 11.17 -6.50
CA VAL A 67 5.13 12.38 -5.82
C VAL A 67 5.08 13.59 -6.73
N ALA A 68 5.53 13.46 -7.98
CA ALA A 68 5.46 14.55 -8.97
C ALA A 68 4.02 14.99 -9.23
N LEU A 69 3.06 14.04 -9.30
CA LEU A 69 1.63 14.35 -9.47
C LEU A 69 1.06 15.10 -8.27
N VAL A 70 1.40 14.68 -7.04
CA VAL A 70 0.95 15.37 -5.82
C VAL A 70 1.50 16.78 -5.75
N LEU A 71 2.80 16.96 -6.01
CA LEU A 71 3.44 18.30 -6.02
C LEU A 71 2.86 19.18 -7.14
N SER A 72 2.59 18.62 -8.31
CA SER A 72 1.92 19.35 -9.40
C SER A 72 0.51 19.76 -9.02
N GLY A 73 -0.28 18.85 -8.39
CA GLY A 73 -1.62 19.15 -7.91
C GLY A 73 -1.65 20.22 -6.83
N TRP A 74 -0.65 20.25 -5.96
CA TRP A 74 -0.47 21.32 -4.97
C TRP A 74 -0.10 22.65 -5.65
N ALA A 75 0.84 22.63 -6.58
CA ALA A 75 1.30 23.84 -7.28
C ALA A 75 0.18 24.53 -8.08
N VAL A 76 -0.79 23.77 -8.61
CA VAL A 76 -1.95 24.31 -9.33
C VAL A 76 -3.18 24.53 -8.42
N GLY A 77 -3.07 24.35 -7.10
CA GLY A 77 -4.11 24.62 -6.13
C GLY A 77 -5.23 23.58 -6.03
N VAL A 78 -5.08 22.40 -6.65
CA VAL A 78 -6.04 21.27 -6.53
C VAL A 78 -5.90 20.55 -5.18
N ILE A 79 -4.67 20.48 -4.66
CA ILE A 79 -4.38 19.91 -3.34
C ILE A 79 -4.06 21.05 -2.38
N SER A 80 -4.83 21.19 -1.33
CA SER A 80 -4.61 22.19 -0.28
C SER A 80 -3.33 21.88 0.52
N GLU A 81 -2.76 22.89 1.17
CA GLU A 81 -1.55 22.76 1.98
C GLU A 81 -1.75 21.74 3.14
N GLU A 82 -2.91 21.74 3.74
CA GLU A 82 -3.27 20.81 4.81
C GLU A 82 -3.26 19.34 4.36
N LYS A 83 -3.62 19.07 3.08
CA LYS A 83 -3.68 17.71 2.50
C LYS A 83 -2.39 17.30 1.82
N LEU A 84 -1.44 18.22 1.63
CA LEU A 84 -0.19 17.94 0.93
C LEU A 84 0.61 16.81 1.61
N SER A 85 0.81 16.91 2.92
CA SER A 85 1.60 15.94 3.69
C SER A 85 1.00 14.52 3.68
N PRO A 86 -0.30 14.31 3.96
CA PRO A 86 -0.95 13.00 3.82
C PRO A 86 -0.85 12.43 2.39
N PHE A 87 -0.99 13.26 1.36
CA PHE A 87 -0.91 12.81 -0.03
C PHE A 87 0.53 12.49 -0.45
N LEU A 88 1.54 13.22 0.05
CA LEU A 88 2.94 12.87 -0.16
C LEU A 88 3.30 11.53 0.49
N LEU A 89 2.83 11.28 1.72
CA LEU A 89 3.02 9.98 2.36
C LEU A 89 2.40 8.86 1.51
N LEU A 90 1.15 9.04 1.08
CA LEU A 90 0.45 8.10 0.22
C LEU A 90 1.20 7.86 -1.10
N ALA A 91 1.77 8.91 -1.71
CA ALA A 91 2.59 8.82 -2.91
C ALA A 91 3.88 7.99 -2.70
N CYS A 92 4.48 8.08 -1.51
CA CYS A 92 5.70 7.35 -1.15
C CYS A 92 5.45 5.90 -0.75
N LEU A 93 4.20 5.47 -0.56
CA LEU A 93 3.91 4.06 -0.24
C LEU A 93 4.35 3.13 -1.38
N PRO A 94 4.80 1.91 -1.04
CA PRO A 94 5.18 0.91 -2.03
C PRO A 94 3.98 0.41 -2.83
N THR A 95 4.25 -0.32 -3.91
CA THR A 95 3.19 -0.98 -4.66
C THR A 95 2.62 -2.19 -3.89
N THR A 96 1.37 -2.55 -4.16
CA THR A 96 0.72 -3.72 -3.53
C THR A 96 1.17 -5.03 -4.19
N ILE A 97 1.49 -6.05 -3.39
CA ILE A 97 1.85 -7.38 -3.93
C ILE A 97 0.61 -8.09 -4.49
N SER A 98 -0.52 -8.04 -3.79
CA SER A 98 -1.69 -8.85 -4.14
C SER A 98 -2.41 -8.33 -5.38
N SER A 99 -2.88 -7.09 -5.39
CA SER A 99 -3.68 -6.57 -6.51
C SER A 99 -2.85 -6.36 -7.77
N CYS A 100 -1.61 -5.87 -7.70
CA CYS A 100 -0.81 -5.66 -8.90
C CYS A 100 -0.51 -6.98 -9.63
N VAL A 101 -0.19 -8.06 -8.91
CA VAL A 101 0.06 -9.39 -9.49
C VAL A 101 -1.20 -9.99 -10.10
N VAL A 102 -2.34 -9.89 -9.39
CA VAL A 102 -3.63 -10.39 -9.87
C VAL A 102 -4.05 -9.65 -11.14
N TYR A 103 -3.96 -8.32 -11.12
CA TYR A 103 -4.35 -7.51 -12.28
C TYR A 103 -3.39 -7.69 -13.46
N ALA A 104 -2.08 -7.78 -13.22
CA ALA A 104 -1.12 -8.06 -14.27
C ALA A 104 -1.45 -9.38 -14.97
N ARG A 105 -1.63 -10.47 -14.22
CA ARG A 105 -2.01 -11.79 -14.79
C ARG A 105 -3.36 -11.75 -15.48
N GLY A 106 -4.36 -11.11 -14.86
CA GLY A 106 -5.71 -10.99 -15.41
C GLY A 106 -5.76 -10.23 -16.74
N ALA A 107 -4.85 -9.28 -16.94
CA ALA A 107 -4.67 -8.50 -18.16
C ALA A 107 -3.74 -9.15 -19.20
N GLY A 108 -3.26 -10.40 -18.96
CA GLY A 108 -2.31 -11.09 -19.83
C GLY A 108 -0.86 -10.59 -19.71
N GLY A 109 -0.51 -9.95 -18.60
CA GLY A 109 0.84 -9.50 -18.28
C GLY A 109 1.64 -10.54 -17.49
N ASP A 110 2.94 -10.26 -17.29
CA ASP A 110 3.85 -11.10 -16.51
C ASP A 110 3.66 -10.89 -15.00
N GLY A 111 2.91 -11.80 -14.38
CA GLY A 111 2.66 -11.75 -12.94
C GLY A 111 3.89 -12.07 -12.08
N ASP A 112 4.87 -12.80 -12.58
CA ASP A 112 6.11 -13.11 -11.84
C ASP A 112 7.05 -11.89 -11.85
N TYR A 113 7.08 -11.15 -12.97
CA TYR A 113 7.74 -9.85 -13.06
C TYR A 113 7.09 -8.84 -12.10
N ALA A 114 5.76 -8.72 -12.08
CA ALA A 114 5.03 -7.86 -11.15
C ALA A 114 5.34 -8.24 -9.69
N LEU A 115 5.38 -9.54 -9.36
CA LEU A 115 5.70 -10.03 -8.02
C LEU A 115 7.12 -9.64 -7.59
N GLY A 116 8.10 -9.77 -8.48
CA GLY A 116 9.50 -9.41 -8.21
C GLY A 116 9.64 -7.92 -7.84
N HIS A 117 9.04 -7.04 -8.66
CA HIS A 117 9.06 -5.59 -8.42
C HIS A 117 8.29 -5.19 -7.16
N ALA A 118 7.10 -5.75 -6.96
CA ALA A 118 6.29 -5.46 -5.78
C ALA A 118 6.98 -5.92 -4.49
N THR A 119 7.63 -7.08 -4.51
CA THR A 119 8.38 -7.59 -3.37
C THR A 119 9.55 -6.67 -3.01
N LEU A 120 10.34 -6.25 -4.00
CA LEU A 120 11.44 -5.31 -3.75
C LEU A 120 10.93 -3.97 -3.22
N SER A 121 9.86 -3.42 -3.81
CA SER A 121 9.24 -2.18 -3.35
C SER A 121 8.82 -2.25 -1.88
N ASN A 122 8.20 -3.36 -1.47
CA ASN A 122 7.79 -3.58 -0.08
C ASN A 122 8.98 -3.81 0.87
N LEU A 123 10.05 -4.45 0.40
CA LEU A 123 11.28 -4.65 1.18
C LEU A 123 12.05 -3.34 1.40
N LEU A 124 12.02 -2.45 0.43
CA LEU A 124 12.65 -1.12 0.52
C LEU A 124 11.81 -0.12 1.32
N ALA A 125 10.50 -0.31 1.41
CA ALA A 125 9.58 0.64 2.02
C ALA A 125 9.92 1.02 3.48
N PRO A 126 10.34 0.09 4.38
CA PRO A 126 10.74 0.43 5.75
C PRO A 126 11.87 1.46 5.84
N PHE A 127 12.66 1.60 4.78
CA PHE A 127 13.74 2.58 4.69
C PHE A 127 13.32 3.81 3.90
N LEU A 128 12.70 3.62 2.74
CA LEU A 128 12.38 4.71 1.81
C LEU A 128 11.25 5.61 2.32
N VAL A 129 10.24 5.04 3.00
CA VAL A 129 9.11 5.85 3.49
C VAL A 129 9.50 6.74 4.67
N PRO A 130 10.26 6.30 5.70
CA PRO A 130 10.80 7.20 6.71
C PRO A 130 11.76 8.26 6.16
N LEU A 131 12.58 7.93 5.16
CA LEU A 131 13.42 8.91 4.47
C LEU A 131 12.58 9.96 3.73
N ALA A 132 11.55 9.53 3.00
CA ALA A 132 10.62 10.42 2.32
C ALA A 132 9.85 11.29 3.32
N TRP A 133 9.43 10.72 4.45
CA TRP A 133 8.85 11.46 5.55
C TRP A 133 9.75 12.60 6.01
N PHE A 134 10.99 12.31 6.23
CA PHE A 134 11.94 13.31 6.72
C PHE A 134 12.23 14.42 5.70
N PHE A 135 12.45 14.06 4.43
CA PHE A 135 12.91 15.04 3.42
C PHE A 135 11.76 15.76 2.71
N LEU A 136 10.60 15.11 2.52
CA LEU A 136 9.52 15.65 1.69
C LEU A 136 8.31 16.08 2.51
N ILE A 137 8.01 15.41 3.62
CA ILE A 137 6.73 15.55 4.33
C ILE A 137 6.88 16.44 5.55
N ARG A 138 7.95 16.25 6.32
CA ARG A 138 8.22 17.01 7.55
C ARG A 138 8.27 18.54 7.40
N PRO A 139 8.78 19.10 6.30
CA PRO A 139 8.76 20.57 6.12
C PRO A 139 7.36 21.17 6.18
N SER A 140 6.33 20.39 5.91
CA SER A 140 4.91 20.80 5.89
C SER A 140 4.09 20.24 7.07
N GLY A 141 4.68 19.41 7.95
CA GLY A 141 3.99 18.67 9.01
C GLY A 141 4.38 19.07 10.44
N PRO A 142 3.79 18.47 11.48
CA PRO A 142 4.08 18.75 12.89
C PRO A 142 5.56 18.57 13.22
N ALA A 143 6.17 19.62 13.77
CA ALA A 143 7.61 19.89 13.80
C ALA A 143 8.47 19.04 14.77
N HIS A 144 7.98 17.95 15.38
CA HIS A 144 8.58 17.40 16.60
C HIS A 144 9.19 15.99 16.54
N PHE A 145 9.39 15.39 15.35
CA PHE A 145 10.09 14.11 15.27
C PHE A 145 11.54 14.31 14.79
N PRO A 146 12.58 14.16 15.64
CA PRO A 146 13.96 14.20 15.17
C PRO A 146 14.24 13.00 14.24
N MET A 147 15.09 13.18 13.22
CA MET A 147 15.44 12.14 12.23
C MET A 147 15.96 10.87 12.89
N THR A 148 16.72 11.03 13.97
CA THR A 148 17.28 9.92 14.74
C THR A 148 16.20 9.03 15.37
N SER A 149 15.13 9.61 15.94
CA SER A 149 14.01 8.84 16.50
C SER A 149 13.17 8.18 15.39
N ALA A 150 12.89 8.87 14.28
CA ALA A 150 12.18 8.28 13.16
C ALA A 150 12.93 7.06 12.59
N LEU A 151 14.24 7.16 12.37
CA LEU A 151 15.04 6.06 11.87
C LEU A 151 15.28 4.97 12.93
N MET A 152 15.49 5.34 14.19
CA MET A 152 15.79 4.36 15.25
C MET A 152 14.55 3.64 15.79
N GLU A 153 13.38 4.22 15.69
CA GLU A 153 12.12 3.61 16.17
C GLU A 153 11.29 3.00 15.03
N VAL A 154 11.12 3.72 13.92
CA VAL A 154 10.26 3.28 12.84
C VAL A 154 10.87 2.13 12.04
N VAL A 155 12.16 2.23 11.68
CA VAL A 155 12.81 1.19 10.88
C VAL A 155 12.88 -0.16 11.61
N PRO A 156 13.32 -0.27 12.88
CA PRO A 156 13.30 -1.53 13.61
C PRO A 156 11.89 -2.10 13.77
N ASN A 157 10.91 -1.27 14.13
CA ASN A 157 9.53 -1.71 14.28
C ASN A 157 8.95 -2.23 12.95
N MET A 158 9.26 -1.58 11.83
CA MET A 158 8.89 -2.07 10.50
C MET A 158 9.58 -3.38 10.16
N LEU A 159 10.86 -3.51 10.47
CA LEU A 159 11.58 -4.77 10.25
C LEU A 159 11.00 -5.90 11.11
N LEU A 160 10.60 -5.61 12.34
CA LEU A 160 9.96 -6.58 13.23
C LEU A 160 8.54 -6.97 12.76
N LEU A 161 7.71 -5.99 12.35
CA LEU A 161 6.32 -6.25 11.98
C LEU A 161 6.14 -6.72 10.54
N VAL A 162 7.08 -6.41 9.65
CA VAL A 162 7.01 -6.70 8.21
C VAL A 162 8.12 -7.63 7.78
N GLY A 163 9.37 -7.27 8.04
CA GLY A 163 10.55 -7.98 7.56
C GLY A 163 10.70 -9.37 8.15
N LEU A 164 10.67 -9.49 9.47
CA LEU A 164 10.82 -10.79 10.16
C LEU A 164 9.69 -11.77 9.82
N PRO A 165 8.39 -11.42 9.89
CA PRO A 165 7.33 -12.34 9.49
C PRO A 165 7.45 -12.78 8.03
N CYS A 166 7.81 -11.87 7.13
CA CYS A 166 8.04 -12.20 5.73
C CYS A 166 9.20 -13.19 5.55
N PHE A 167 10.33 -12.96 6.23
CA PHE A 167 11.47 -13.88 6.25
C PHE A 167 11.10 -15.26 6.80
N PHE A 168 10.41 -15.30 7.95
CA PHE A 168 9.98 -16.56 8.56
C PHE A 168 8.96 -17.31 7.69
N GLY A 169 8.05 -16.62 7.01
CA GLY A 169 7.12 -17.23 6.06
C GLY A 169 7.84 -17.92 4.90
N TRP A 170 8.82 -17.24 4.30
CA TRP A 170 9.67 -17.81 3.27
C TRP A 170 10.51 -18.99 3.76
N TRP A 171 11.19 -18.84 4.90
CA TRP A 171 12.01 -19.87 5.50
C TRP A 171 11.20 -21.11 5.88
N PHE A 172 10.05 -20.93 6.52
CA PHE A 172 9.15 -22.00 6.93
C PHE A 172 8.66 -22.81 5.72
N ARG A 173 8.28 -22.12 4.64
CA ARG A 173 7.92 -22.79 3.38
C ARG A 173 9.08 -23.66 2.87
N LYS A 174 10.28 -23.12 2.82
CA LYS A 174 11.47 -23.81 2.30
C LYS A 174 11.87 -24.99 3.18
N ALA A 175 11.82 -24.83 4.51
CA ALA A 175 12.29 -25.82 5.48
C ALA A 175 11.28 -26.92 5.74
N VAL A 176 9.99 -26.59 5.83
CA VAL A 176 8.94 -27.48 6.33
C VAL A 176 8.04 -28.04 5.23
N THR A 177 7.75 -27.21 4.22
CA THR A 177 6.78 -27.55 3.16
C THR A 177 7.31 -27.24 1.76
N PRO A 178 8.30 -27.96 1.26
CA PRO A 178 8.84 -27.72 -0.08
C PRO A 178 7.80 -27.93 -1.19
N LYS A 179 6.77 -28.77 -0.94
CA LYS A 179 5.61 -28.98 -1.81
C LYS A 179 4.32 -28.75 -1.02
N PRO A 180 3.90 -27.49 -0.82
CA PRO A 180 2.70 -27.19 -0.04
C PRO A 180 1.44 -27.77 -0.69
N LYS A 181 0.49 -28.21 0.16
CA LYS A 181 -0.82 -28.68 -0.30
C LYS A 181 -1.59 -27.54 -0.96
N PRO A 182 -2.49 -27.83 -1.93
CA PRO A 182 -3.29 -26.80 -2.62
C PRO A 182 -4.05 -25.87 -1.66
N LEU A 183 -4.56 -26.40 -0.55
CA LEU A 183 -5.23 -25.60 0.49
C LEU A 183 -4.30 -24.56 1.12
N ALA A 184 -3.04 -24.92 1.42
CA ALA A 184 -2.08 -23.99 2.00
C ALA A 184 -1.72 -22.86 1.03
N GLU A 185 -1.58 -23.15 -0.25
CA GLU A 185 -1.36 -22.13 -1.29
C GLU A 185 -2.59 -21.23 -1.44
N TRP A 186 -3.79 -21.79 -1.40
CA TRP A 186 -5.03 -21.01 -1.45
C TRP A 186 -5.17 -20.09 -0.23
N LEU A 187 -4.92 -20.60 0.98
CA LEU A 187 -4.95 -19.83 2.22
C LEU A 187 -3.91 -18.71 2.18
N ALA A 188 -2.67 -19.01 1.80
CA ALA A 188 -1.61 -18.01 1.66
C ALA A 188 -1.95 -16.92 0.61
N GLY A 189 -2.79 -17.25 -0.38
CA GLY A 189 -3.27 -16.30 -1.38
C GLY A 189 -4.39 -15.39 -0.90
N ASN A 190 -5.32 -15.91 -0.12
CA ASN A 190 -6.60 -15.23 0.18
C ASN A 190 -6.65 -14.63 1.60
N LEU A 191 -6.03 -15.26 2.61
CA LEU A 191 -6.02 -14.74 3.97
C LEU A 191 -5.42 -13.32 4.09
N PRO A 192 -4.35 -12.94 3.37
CA PRO A 192 -3.88 -11.56 3.40
C PRO A 192 -4.94 -10.55 2.97
N LEU A 193 -5.79 -10.89 1.99
CA LEU A 193 -6.88 -10.02 1.55
C LEU A 193 -7.93 -9.83 2.65
N VAL A 194 -8.26 -10.90 3.36
CA VAL A 194 -9.17 -10.84 4.52
C VAL A 194 -8.56 -10.00 5.63
N GLY A 195 -7.27 -10.20 5.94
CA GLY A 195 -6.56 -9.41 6.94
C GLY A 195 -6.53 -7.91 6.61
N ILE A 196 -6.27 -7.55 5.35
CA ILE A 196 -6.32 -6.16 4.87
C ILE A 196 -7.73 -5.58 4.99
N ALA A 197 -8.77 -6.35 4.63
CA ALA A 197 -10.16 -5.92 4.77
C ALA A 197 -10.54 -5.69 6.23
N LEU A 198 -10.08 -6.54 7.15
CA LEU A 198 -10.28 -6.35 8.59
C LEU A 198 -9.54 -5.12 9.11
N LEU A 199 -8.28 -4.90 8.72
CA LEU A 199 -7.55 -3.68 9.10
C LEU A 199 -8.28 -2.42 8.63
N ALA A 200 -8.75 -2.41 7.39
CA ALA A 200 -9.55 -1.29 6.86
C ALA A 200 -10.87 -1.11 7.63
N TYR A 201 -11.54 -2.22 7.99
CA TYR A 201 -12.77 -2.20 8.79
C TYR A 201 -12.55 -1.58 10.17
N PHE A 202 -11.51 -2.00 10.90
CA PHE A 202 -11.20 -1.45 12.23
C PHE A 202 -10.81 0.03 12.16
N SER A 203 -9.94 0.41 11.21
CA SER A 203 -9.53 1.81 11.03
C SER A 203 -10.72 2.71 10.67
N LEU A 204 -11.63 2.24 9.81
CA LEU A 204 -12.83 2.98 9.46
C LEU A 204 -13.84 3.04 10.62
N GLY A 205 -14.00 1.95 11.38
CA GLY A 205 -14.85 1.91 12.57
C GLY A 205 -14.39 2.91 13.63
N GLN A 206 -13.08 2.98 13.87
CA GLN A 206 -12.49 3.97 14.78
C GLN A 206 -12.72 5.41 14.29
N ALA A 207 -12.52 5.67 13.01
CA ALA A 207 -12.80 6.97 12.40
C ALA A 207 -14.27 7.40 12.58
N LEU A 208 -15.23 6.48 12.39
CA LEU A 208 -16.66 6.74 12.55
C LEU A 208 -17.07 7.03 14.00
N ILE A 209 -16.38 6.44 14.99
CA ILE A 209 -16.59 6.74 16.41
C ILE A 209 -16.11 8.15 16.75
N LEU A 210 -14.90 8.50 16.27
CA LEU A 210 -14.25 9.75 16.64
C LEU A 210 -14.85 10.97 15.93
N HIS A 211 -15.19 10.83 14.65
CA HIS A 211 -15.59 11.96 13.81
C HIS A 211 -17.07 11.94 13.42
N GLY A 212 -17.76 10.82 13.64
CA GLY A 212 -19.14 10.64 13.23
C GLY A 212 -19.30 10.40 11.71
N ARG A 213 -20.50 9.91 11.34
CA ARG A 213 -20.78 9.51 9.94
C ARG A 213 -20.82 10.69 8.97
N GLU A 214 -21.37 11.82 9.40
CA GLU A 214 -21.53 13.00 8.53
C GLU A 214 -20.16 13.61 8.19
N GLN A 215 -19.25 13.72 9.16
CA GLN A 215 -17.92 14.26 8.91
C GLN A 215 -17.09 13.31 8.03
N CYS A 216 -17.13 12.00 8.29
CA CYS A 216 -16.45 11.02 7.44
C CYS A 216 -17.00 11.03 6.00
N ARG A 217 -18.33 11.26 5.83
CA ARG A 217 -18.95 11.37 4.52
C ARG A 217 -18.53 12.65 3.79
N ALA A 218 -18.52 13.79 4.48
CA ALA A 218 -18.07 15.05 3.92
C ALA A 218 -16.62 14.96 3.45
N GLU A 219 -15.72 14.42 4.29
CA GLU A 219 -14.32 14.20 3.96
C GLU A 219 -14.15 13.24 2.77
N ALA A 220 -14.95 12.15 2.70
CA ALA A 220 -14.91 11.21 1.58
C ALA A 220 -15.30 11.90 0.26
N VAL A 221 -16.33 12.74 0.26
CA VAL A 221 -16.78 13.49 -0.92
C VAL A 221 -15.68 14.46 -1.37
N GLU A 222 -15.09 15.19 -0.43
CA GLU A 222 -14.02 16.15 -0.70
C GLU A 222 -12.75 15.46 -1.28
N LEU A 223 -12.40 14.29 -0.76
CA LEU A 223 -11.23 13.52 -1.22
C LEU A 223 -11.47 12.74 -2.52
N LEU A 224 -12.72 12.50 -2.90
CA LEU A 224 -13.05 11.65 -4.05
C LEU A 224 -12.49 12.21 -5.37
N LEU A 225 -12.60 13.51 -5.58
CA LEU A 225 -12.12 14.17 -6.80
C LEU A 225 -10.57 14.16 -6.87
N PRO A 226 -9.81 14.62 -5.86
CA PRO A 226 -8.35 14.63 -5.95
C PRO A 226 -7.75 13.21 -5.96
N LEU A 227 -8.31 12.24 -5.20
CA LEU A 227 -7.80 10.86 -5.23
C LEU A 227 -8.23 10.12 -6.49
N GLY A 228 -9.48 10.28 -6.93
CA GLY A 228 -9.98 9.66 -8.16
C GLY A 228 -9.30 10.22 -9.40
N GLY A 229 -9.23 11.55 -9.52
CA GLY A 229 -8.49 12.24 -10.58
C GLY A 229 -6.99 11.92 -10.54
N GLY A 230 -6.40 11.92 -9.34
CA GLY A 230 -5.01 11.52 -9.14
C GLY A 230 -4.73 10.07 -9.57
N PHE A 231 -5.62 9.14 -9.26
CA PHE A 231 -5.51 7.75 -9.72
C PHE A 231 -5.61 7.62 -11.25
N LEU A 232 -6.50 8.37 -11.89
CA LEU A 232 -6.62 8.36 -13.36
C LEU A 232 -5.36 8.95 -14.02
N LEU A 233 -4.85 10.07 -13.52
CA LEU A 233 -3.60 10.66 -13.99
C LEU A 233 -2.40 9.72 -13.74
N LEU A 234 -2.31 9.13 -12.55
CA LEU A 234 -1.27 8.14 -12.24
C LEU A 234 -1.35 6.95 -13.20
N SER A 235 -2.55 6.45 -13.50
CA SER A 235 -2.75 5.36 -14.45
C SER A 235 -2.33 5.76 -15.87
N PHE A 236 -2.66 6.95 -16.31
CA PHE A 236 -2.23 7.48 -17.61
C PHE A 236 -0.69 7.55 -17.71
N PHE A 237 -0.04 8.20 -16.76
CA PHE A 237 1.42 8.31 -16.75
C PHE A 237 2.10 6.94 -16.57
N SER A 238 1.54 6.06 -15.73
CA SER A 238 2.04 4.69 -15.56
C SER A 238 2.00 3.89 -16.86
N TRP A 239 0.93 4.05 -17.67
CA TRP A 239 0.84 3.39 -18.96
C TRP A 239 1.88 3.93 -19.95
N PHE A 240 2.10 5.23 -19.98
CA PHE A 240 3.14 5.86 -20.79
C PHE A 240 4.54 5.38 -20.39
N LEU A 241 4.88 5.52 -19.10
CA LEU A 241 6.19 5.13 -18.56
C LEU A 241 6.44 3.61 -18.71
N SER A 242 5.43 2.77 -18.50
CA SER A 242 5.59 1.32 -18.69
C SER A 242 5.99 0.96 -20.10
N GLY A 243 5.50 1.69 -21.11
CA GLY A 243 5.89 1.50 -22.51
C GLY A 243 7.33 1.97 -22.82
N LEU A 244 7.87 2.92 -22.05
CA LEU A 244 9.28 3.33 -22.15
C LEU A 244 10.22 2.34 -21.44
N ILE A 245 9.79 1.77 -20.31
CA ILE A 245 10.59 0.84 -19.50
C ILE A 245 10.62 -0.54 -20.14
N ARG A 246 9.46 -1.04 -20.60
CA ARG A 246 9.32 -2.38 -21.20
C ARG A 246 8.62 -2.30 -22.55
N ARG A 247 9.22 -2.92 -23.56
CA ARG A 247 8.65 -2.99 -24.93
C ARG A 247 7.77 -4.22 -25.12
N ASP A 248 8.05 -5.31 -24.41
CA ASP A 248 7.22 -6.52 -24.44
C ASP A 248 5.91 -6.29 -23.70
N ARG A 249 4.81 -6.82 -24.24
CA ARG A 249 3.47 -6.61 -23.68
C ARG A 249 3.35 -7.12 -22.25
N GLY A 250 3.90 -8.29 -21.94
CA GLY A 250 3.83 -8.91 -20.62
C GLY A 250 4.46 -8.05 -19.53
N GLY A 251 5.71 -7.60 -19.75
CA GLY A 251 6.43 -6.72 -18.85
C GLY A 251 5.82 -5.33 -18.78
N ARG A 252 5.34 -4.76 -19.90
CA ARG A 252 4.66 -3.46 -19.91
C ARG A 252 3.42 -3.44 -19.03
N VAL A 253 2.53 -4.45 -19.16
CA VAL A 253 1.31 -4.57 -18.35
C VAL A 253 1.67 -4.76 -16.86
N ALA A 254 2.67 -5.58 -16.58
CA ALA A 254 3.15 -5.79 -15.20
C ALA A 254 3.71 -4.50 -14.60
N THR A 255 4.59 -3.79 -15.31
CA THR A 255 5.15 -2.50 -14.89
C THR A 255 4.04 -1.47 -14.64
N PHE A 256 3.06 -1.37 -15.54
CA PHE A 256 1.90 -0.48 -15.38
C PHE A 256 1.20 -0.70 -14.03
N PHE A 257 0.86 -1.94 -13.67
CA PHE A 257 0.19 -2.22 -12.40
C PHE A 257 1.11 -2.01 -11.20
N CYS A 258 2.42 -2.22 -11.33
CA CYS A 258 3.38 -1.88 -10.28
C CYS A 258 3.44 -0.36 -10.01
N LEU A 259 3.34 0.47 -11.04
CA LEU A 259 3.38 1.93 -10.92
C LEU A 259 2.07 2.52 -10.39
N SER A 260 0.92 1.94 -10.78
CA SER A 260 -0.41 2.52 -10.52
C SER A 260 -1.07 2.06 -9.21
N GLN A 261 -0.53 1.04 -8.53
CA GLN A 261 -1.15 0.48 -7.33
C GLN A 261 -0.34 0.81 -6.07
N LYS A 262 -1.00 1.25 -4.99
CA LYS A 262 -0.38 1.59 -3.70
C LYS A 262 -0.83 0.66 -2.59
N SER A 263 0.09 0.29 -1.67
CA SER A 263 -0.14 -0.72 -0.65
C SER A 263 -0.87 -0.17 0.57
N LEU A 264 -2.11 -0.60 0.81
CA LEU A 264 -2.82 -0.36 2.05
C LEU A 264 -2.18 -1.14 3.22
N ALA A 265 -1.71 -2.37 2.96
CA ALA A 265 -1.16 -3.25 3.99
C ALA A 265 0.08 -2.68 4.68
N LEU A 266 0.91 -1.92 3.96
CA LEU A 266 2.02 -1.16 4.53
C LEU A 266 1.61 0.27 4.92
N GLY A 267 0.65 0.86 4.21
CA GLY A 267 0.23 2.24 4.43
C GLY A 267 -0.28 2.48 5.84
N ILE A 268 -1.23 1.66 6.31
CA ILE A 268 -1.80 1.81 7.65
C ILE A 268 -0.74 1.67 8.76
N PRO A 269 0.07 0.59 8.82
CA PRO A 269 1.14 0.48 9.82
C PRO A 269 2.13 1.66 9.79
N MET A 270 2.50 2.11 8.59
CA MET A 270 3.43 3.23 8.47
C MET A 270 2.84 4.54 8.98
N VAL A 271 1.57 4.81 8.70
CA VAL A 271 0.88 5.98 9.26
C VAL A 271 0.90 5.91 10.78
N HIS A 272 0.52 4.78 11.38
CA HIS A 272 0.53 4.62 12.85
C HIS A 272 1.90 4.86 13.47
N LEU A 273 2.97 4.39 12.83
CA LEU A 273 4.34 4.55 13.33
C LEU A 273 4.90 5.95 13.15
N LEU A 274 4.51 6.66 12.08
CA LEU A 274 5.04 7.98 11.75
C LEU A 274 4.24 9.13 12.38
N VAL A 275 2.92 8.98 12.49
CA VAL A 275 2.02 10.02 13.02
C VAL A 275 1.78 9.84 14.53
N GLY A 276 1.96 8.61 15.05
CA GLY A 276 1.70 8.29 16.45
C GLY A 276 0.24 7.94 16.72
N SER A 277 -0.14 7.97 18.01
CA SER A 277 -1.45 7.50 18.49
C SER A 277 -2.48 8.61 18.73
N ASN A 278 -2.27 9.82 18.19
CA ASN A 278 -3.29 10.87 18.26
C ASN A 278 -4.40 10.57 17.23
N ASP A 279 -5.53 10.10 17.75
CA ASP A 279 -6.63 9.60 16.93
C ASP A 279 -7.18 10.62 15.93
N ALA A 280 -7.24 11.90 16.30
CA ALA A 280 -7.75 12.96 15.41
C ALA A 280 -6.79 13.24 14.23
N GLU A 281 -5.50 13.26 14.50
CA GLU A 281 -4.48 13.40 13.45
C GLU A 281 -4.41 12.13 12.60
N LEU A 282 -4.48 10.95 13.22
CA LEU A 282 -4.41 9.67 12.53
C LEU A 282 -5.47 9.52 11.44
N PHE A 283 -6.69 10.04 11.67
CA PHE A 283 -7.76 10.04 10.69
C PHE A 283 -7.37 10.74 9.38
N LYS A 284 -6.78 11.92 9.45
CA LYS A 284 -6.37 12.71 8.27
C LYS A 284 -5.36 11.96 7.39
N TRP A 285 -4.58 11.06 7.96
CA TRP A 285 -3.55 10.30 7.27
C TRP A 285 -4.02 8.94 6.79
N VAL A 286 -4.81 8.22 7.60
CA VAL A 286 -5.30 6.88 7.28
C VAL A 286 -6.44 6.92 6.27
N PHE A 287 -7.35 7.88 6.39
CA PHE A 287 -8.56 7.93 5.58
C PHE A 287 -8.28 8.07 4.07
N PRO A 288 -7.37 8.95 3.60
CA PRO A 288 -6.98 8.99 2.19
C PRO A 288 -6.38 7.67 1.67
N VAL A 289 -5.62 6.94 2.52
CA VAL A 289 -5.02 5.64 2.16
C VAL A 289 -6.11 4.60 1.92
N ILE A 290 -7.12 4.53 2.81
CA ILE A 290 -8.26 3.62 2.67
C ILE A 290 -9.08 3.96 1.44
N LEU A 291 -9.41 5.24 1.24
CA LEU A 291 -10.24 5.68 0.13
C LEU A 291 -9.55 5.44 -1.22
N LEU A 292 -8.25 5.79 -1.34
CA LEU A 292 -7.49 5.47 -2.54
C LEU A 292 -7.47 3.96 -2.80
N HIS A 293 -7.32 3.13 -1.77
CA HIS A 293 -7.30 1.68 -1.96
C HIS A 293 -8.60 1.15 -2.57
N VAL A 294 -9.75 1.69 -2.17
CA VAL A 294 -11.04 1.34 -2.78
C VAL A 294 -11.08 1.78 -4.25
N ILE A 295 -10.67 3.03 -4.53
CA ILE A 295 -10.62 3.58 -5.89
C ILE A 295 -9.74 2.73 -6.80
N GLN A 296 -8.53 2.39 -6.34
CA GLN A 296 -7.57 1.60 -7.13
C GLN A 296 -7.99 0.14 -7.31
N LEU A 297 -8.71 -0.46 -6.36
CA LEU A 297 -9.24 -1.81 -6.52
C LEU A 297 -10.31 -1.85 -7.63
N VAL A 298 -11.26 -0.92 -7.59
CA VAL A 298 -12.31 -0.84 -8.61
C VAL A 298 -11.72 -0.41 -9.96
N GLY A 299 -10.97 0.67 -9.98
CA GLY A 299 -10.34 1.21 -11.19
C GLY A 299 -9.33 0.24 -11.80
N GLY A 300 -8.49 -0.41 -10.97
CA GLY A 300 -7.55 -1.43 -11.43
C GLY A 300 -8.24 -2.65 -12.04
N ALA A 301 -9.34 -3.11 -11.45
CA ALA A 301 -10.14 -4.20 -12.03
C ALA A 301 -10.75 -3.81 -13.39
N LEU A 302 -11.27 -2.59 -13.52
CA LEU A 302 -11.80 -2.09 -14.78
C LEU A 302 -10.70 -2.00 -15.86
N ILE A 303 -9.53 -1.43 -15.50
CA ILE A 303 -8.39 -1.33 -16.41
C ILE A 303 -7.89 -2.74 -16.81
N MET A 304 -7.84 -3.68 -15.86
CA MET A 304 -7.49 -5.08 -16.14
C MET A 304 -8.41 -5.67 -17.21
N LEU A 305 -9.72 -5.46 -17.11
CA LEU A 305 -10.69 -5.95 -18.11
C LEU A 305 -10.50 -5.29 -19.48
N LEU A 306 -10.18 -3.99 -19.53
CA LEU A 306 -9.89 -3.27 -20.75
C LEU A 306 -8.60 -3.74 -21.44
N LEU A 307 -7.57 -4.09 -20.67
CA LEU A 307 -6.28 -4.56 -21.18
C LEU A 307 -6.26 -6.06 -21.53
N ARG A 308 -7.26 -6.82 -21.11
CA ARG A 308 -7.36 -8.27 -21.34
C ARG A 308 -7.50 -8.67 -22.82
N ARG A 309 -7.74 -7.71 -23.71
CA ARG A 309 -7.95 -7.91 -25.17
C ARG A 309 -6.66 -8.21 -25.93
#